data_f1efbe02bc340549e37590dfb228305f
#
_entry.id   f1efbe02bc340549e37590dfb228305f
#
_cell.length_a   1.000
_cell.length_b   1.000
_cell.length_c   1.000
_cell.angle_alpha   90.00
_cell.angle_beta   90.00
_cell.angle_gamma   90.00
#
_symmetry.space_group_name_H-M   'P 1'
#
loop_
_entity.id
_entity.type
_entity.pdbx_description
1 polymer ?
#
loop_
_entity_poly.entity_id
_entity_poly.type
_entity_poly.pdbx_seq_one_letter_code
_entity_poly.pdbx_strand_id
1 'polypeptide(L)'
;MSATRLQAIEGLLWKAVRERRLPGAVVLVARQGKMVFWRAVGDRALVPERLPMNLTTIFDVASLTKVVVTTPLVLQYVEEGRVRLEDPLARHLPEFRGHPAGRATIRQLLLHTSGLPPGLPREDTSEGPAAILQAIRREGLLALPGTRYLYSDLNYILLGALLERITGRPLPALAHERIFQRLGMRETFFNPPEVWHYRIAPTEILNGEMRAGIVHDPLAFRMGGVAGHAGLFSTAEDLARFAQAILNGGAYGGGRILGPRTVTLMMTPLTLPGSRTRRALGWEVDAPAAVRGIHASPASFGHTGFTGTALWIDPPTDTFVVFLSNRVHPDGTGDLSGLRGAAISAAGRAVLDGPDPEPGDPAVAVRTGVEVLEQMAFAPVWGRRVGLVTNQTGRDREGRRTADLLRQGGARLQALFSPEHGLTGTVEGPIAAATDAASGLPVHSLYGTTLRP
;
A
#
# COMPACT_ATOMS: atom_id res chain seq x y z
N MET A 1 -18.89 -4.26 15.38
CA MET A 1 -18.04 -5.15 14.55
C MET A 1 -18.14 -6.57 15.06
N SER A 2 -18.11 -7.56 14.17
CA SER A 2 -18.09 -8.99 14.53
C SER A 2 -16.73 -9.39 15.07
N ALA A 3 -16.66 -9.89 16.32
CA ALA A 3 -15.45 -10.39 16.93
C ALA A 3 -14.91 -11.65 16.22
N THR A 4 -15.83 -12.54 15.79
CA THR A 4 -15.48 -13.78 15.07
C THR A 4 -14.79 -13.47 13.75
N ARG A 5 -15.27 -12.48 12.99
CA ARG A 5 -14.63 -12.09 11.72
C ARG A 5 -13.27 -11.42 11.93
N LEU A 6 -13.10 -10.67 13.01
CA LEU A 6 -11.80 -10.09 13.37
C LEU A 6 -10.78 -11.18 13.76
N GLN A 7 -11.22 -12.26 14.42
CA GLN A 7 -10.32 -13.39 14.75
C GLN A 7 -9.72 -14.06 13.51
N ALA A 8 -10.41 -13.99 12.34
CA ALA A 8 -9.85 -14.49 11.10
C ALA A 8 -8.51 -13.83 10.72
N ILE A 9 -8.28 -12.58 11.14
CA ILE A 9 -6.99 -11.88 10.95
C ILE A 9 -5.87 -12.65 11.63
N GLU A 10 -6.06 -13.06 12.88
CA GLU A 10 -5.05 -13.81 13.63
C GLU A 10 -4.71 -15.14 12.96
N GLY A 11 -5.71 -15.87 12.46
CA GLY A 11 -5.52 -17.10 11.70
C GLY A 11 -4.70 -16.90 10.42
N LEU A 12 -4.96 -15.82 9.68
CA LEU A 12 -4.19 -15.44 8.49
C LEU A 12 -2.71 -15.16 8.83
N LEU A 13 -2.47 -14.44 9.93
CA LEU A 13 -1.12 -14.10 10.38
C LEU A 13 -0.34 -15.35 10.80
N TRP A 14 -0.94 -16.22 11.63
CA TRP A 14 -0.30 -17.47 12.04
C TRP A 14 -0.01 -18.40 10.86
N LYS A 15 -0.90 -18.44 9.86
CA LYS A 15 -0.64 -19.19 8.63
C LYS A 15 0.61 -18.65 7.93
N ALA A 16 0.71 -17.33 7.74
CA ALA A 16 1.84 -16.71 7.08
C ALA A 16 3.18 -16.91 7.85
N VAL A 17 3.14 -16.88 9.18
CA VAL A 17 4.32 -17.19 10.02
C VAL A 17 4.75 -18.65 9.84
N ARG A 18 3.82 -19.60 9.88
CA ARG A 18 4.13 -21.03 9.64
C ARG A 18 4.69 -21.29 8.24
N GLU A 19 4.20 -20.57 7.24
CA GLU A 19 4.69 -20.61 5.85
C GLU A 19 6.00 -19.85 5.65
N ARG A 20 6.59 -19.30 6.71
CA ARG A 20 7.83 -18.50 6.71
C ARG A 20 7.78 -17.28 5.77
N ARG A 21 6.60 -16.72 5.55
CA ARG A 21 6.42 -15.53 4.71
C ARG A 21 6.80 -14.23 5.43
N LEU A 22 6.74 -14.24 6.76
CA LEU A 22 7.20 -13.17 7.65
C LEU A 22 7.59 -13.75 9.01
N PRO A 23 8.47 -13.07 9.76
CA PRO A 23 8.81 -13.48 11.13
C PRO A 23 7.62 -13.39 12.08
N GLY A 24 6.93 -12.27 12.02
CA GLY A 24 5.77 -11.96 12.83
C GLY A 24 5.14 -10.63 12.43
N ALA A 25 4.05 -10.28 13.08
CA ALA A 25 3.33 -9.04 12.83
C ALA A 25 2.59 -8.53 14.06
N VAL A 26 2.35 -7.21 14.10
CA VAL A 26 1.37 -6.56 14.97
C VAL A 26 0.28 -5.98 14.08
N VAL A 27 -0.98 -6.33 14.37
CA VAL A 27 -2.13 -5.76 13.67
C VAL A 27 -3.08 -5.13 14.67
N LEU A 28 -3.48 -3.88 14.38
CA LEU A 28 -4.46 -3.14 15.14
C LEU A 28 -5.59 -2.70 14.21
N VAL A 29 -6.82 -2.95 14.61
CA VAL A 29 -8.03 -2.43 13.97
C VAL A 29 -8.77 -1.57 14.98
N ALA A 30 -9.15 -0.37 14.57
CA ALA A 30 -10.02 0.48 15.36
C ALA A 30 -11.22 0.94 14.54
N ARG A 31 -12.32 1.16 15.22
CA ARG A 31 -13.56 1.70 14.65
C ARG A 31 -14.21 2.66 15.63
N GLN A 32 -14.68 3.83 15.15
CA GLN A 32 -15.39 4.82 15.97
C GLN A 32 -14.63 5.18 17.25
N GLY A 33 -13.32 5.40 17.10
CA GLY A 33 -12.43 5.75 18.20
C GLY A 33 -12.11 4.62 19.18
N LYS A 34 -12.54 3.39 18.94
CA LYS A 34 -12.30 2.23 19.81
C LYS A 34 -11.41 1.19 19.13
N MET A 35 -10.36 0.73 19.80
CA MET A 35 -9.61 -0.44 19.36
C MET A 35 -10.48 -1.70 19.52
N VAL A 36 -10.76 -2.38 18.42
CA VAL A 36 -11.63 -3.57 18.37
C VAL A 36 -10.85 -4.86 18.14
N PHE A 37 -9.61 -4.74 17.68
CA PHE A 37 -8.66 -5.84 17.52
C PHE A 37 -7.24 -5.32 17.68
N TRP A 38 -6.43 -6.00 18.47
CA TRP A 38 -5.01 -5.69 18.64
C TRP A 38 -4.27 -6.96 19.03
N ARG A 39 -3.44 -7.48 18.11
CA ARG A 39 -2.74 -8.76 18.27
C ARG A 39 -1.30 -8.66 17.76
N ALA A 40 -0.43 -9.38 18.45
CA ALA A 40 0.95 -9.67 18.04
C ALA A 40 1.08 -11.17 17.80
N VAL A 41 1.69 -11.59 16.71
CA VAL A 41 1.92 -12.99 16.36
C VAL A 41 3.34 -13.20 15.86
N GLY A 42 3.89 -14.40 16.11
CA GLY A 42 5.23 -14.78 15.68
C GLY A 42 6.33 -14.10 16.47
N ASP A 43 7.48 -13.90 15.84
CA ASP A 43 8.70 -13.39 16.44
C ASP A 43 9.06 -12.01 15.85
N ARG A 44 9.60 -11.09 16.68
CA ARG A 44 10.19 -9.83 16.19
C ARG A 44 11.60 -10.03 15.66
N ALA A 45 12.32 -11.05 16.16
CA ALA A 45 13.63 -11.46 15.65
C ALA A 45 13.69 -12.99 15.53
N LEU A 46 14.35 -13.48 14.49
CA LEU A 46 14.60 -14.91 14.26
C LEU A 46 16.04 -15.29 14.60
N VAL A 47 16.95 -14.33 14.49
CA VAL A 47 18.39 -14.48 14.70
C VAL A 47 18.90 -13.25 15.48
N PRO A 48 20.01 -13.39 16.28
CA PRO A 48 20.73 -14.62 16.59
C PRO A 48 19.90 -15.59 17.44
N GLU A 49 18.86 -15.10 18.11
CA GLU A 49 17.89 -15.86 18.89
C GLU A 49 16.45 -15.44 18.55
N ARG A 50 15.51 -16.35 18.77
CA ARG A 50 14.09 -16.05 18.56
C ARG A 50 13.57 -15.19 19.70
N LEU A 51 13.08 -14.00 19.36
CA LEU A 51 12.50 -13.07 20.30
C LEU A 51 11.02 -12.84 19.94
N PRO A 52 10.08 -13.05 20.88
CA PRO A 52 8.66 -12.97 20.57
C PRO A 52 8.24 -11.56 20.15
N MET A 53 7.29 -11.51 19.22
CA MET A 53 6.61 -10.27 18.83
C MET A 53 5.72 -9.79 19.98
N ASN A 54 5.76 -8.50 20.29
CA ASN A 54 4.94 -7.88 21.33
C ASN A 54 4.09 -6.75 20.75
N LEU A 55 2.97 -6.45 21.40
CA LEU A 55 2.07 -5.36 21.00
C LEU A 55 2.79 -4.00 20.93
N THR A 56 3.79 -3.81 21.77
CA THR A 56 4.59 -2.58 21.89
C THR A 56 5.87 -2.61 21.06
N THR A 57 6.04 -3.60 20.16
CA THR A 57 7.18 -3.68 19.26
C THR A 57 7.23 -2.43 18.36
N ILE A 58 8.42 -1.86 18.23
CA ILE A 58 8.71 -0.71 17.39
C ILE A 58 9.21 -1.20 16.04
N PHE A 59 8.74 -0.60 14.95
CA PHE A 59 9.08 -1.00 13.59
C PHE A 59 9.66 0.17 12.80
N ASP A 60 10.64 -0.11 11.95
CA ASP A 60 10.93 0.77 10.82
C ASP A 60 9.72 0.76 9.90
N VAL A 61 9.03 1.90 9.81
CA VAL A 61 7.79 1.98 9.04
C VAL A 61 8.01 2.39 7.58
N ALA A 62 9.25 2.54 7.17
CA ALA A 62 9.67 2.82 5.80
C ALA A 62 8.85 3.97 5.18
N SER A 63 8.23 3.74 4.02
CA SER A 63 7.48 4.75 3.26
C SER A 63 6.26 5.32 3.98
N LEU A 64 5.80 4.76 5.10
CA LEU A 64 4.79 5.44 5.93
C LEU A 64 5.30 6.80 6.45
N THR A 65 6.62 7.01 6.49
CA THR A 65 7.24 8.32 6.77
C THR A 65 6.65 9.43 5.89
N LYS A 66 6.39 9.12 4.61
CA LYS A 66 5.82 10.07 3.65
C LYS A 66 4.47 10.63 4.10
N VAL A 67 3.62 9.76 4.63
CA VAL A 67 2.22 10.10 4.95
C VAL A 67 2.02 10.45 6.42
N VAL A 68 2.89 9.98 7.31
CA VAL A 68 2.82 10.30 8.75
C VAL A 68 3.57 11.60 9.08
N VAL A 69 4.63 11.90 8.34
CA VAL A 69 5.49 13.06 8.62
C VAL A 69 5.45 14.11 7.51
N THR A 70 5.96 13.76 6.33
CA THR A 70 6.26 14.76 5.30
C THR A 70 5.02 15.42 4.73
N THR A 71 4.01 14.63 4.36
CA THR A 71 2.75 15.16 3.83
C THR A 71 2.03 16.07 4.82
N PRO A 72 1.79 15.66 6.09
CA PRO A 72 1.15 16.56 7.07
C PRO A 72 1.94 17.84 7.31
N LEU A 73 3.27 17.77 7.42
CA LEU A 73 4.09 18.96 7.62
C LEU A 73 4.00 19.93 6.43
N VAL A 74 4.10 19.44 5.19
CA VAL A 74 3.90 20.28 4.00
C VAL A 74 2.54 20.95 4.03
N LEU A 75 1.48 20.22 4.37
CA LEU A 75 0.13 20.75 4.42
C LEU A 75 -0.10 21.73 5.56
N GLN A 76 0.60 21.59 6.70
CA GLN A 76 0.60 22.61 7.75
C GLN A 76 1.17 23.94 7.25
N TYR A 77 2.26 23.90 6.49
CA TYR A 77 2.84 25.12 5.90
C TYR A 77 2.00 25.67 4.75
N VAL A 78 1.16 24.83 4.11
CA VAL A 78 0.12 25.32 3.20
C VAL A 78 -0.98 26.06 3.97
N GLU A 79 -1.44 25.54 5.11
CA GLU A 79 -2.41 26.22 5.99
C GLU A 79 -1.89 27.57 6.49
N GLU A 80 -0.59 27.63 6.81
CA GLU A 80 0.08 28.87 7.26
C GLU A 80 0.35 29.86 6.12
N GLY A 81 0.04 29.49 4.86
CA GLY A 81 0.29 30.34 3.69
C GLY A 81 1.77 30.51 3.30
N ARG A 82 2.67 29.73 3.92
CA ARG A 82 4.13 29.77 3.66
C ARG A 82 4.52 28.96 2.42
N VAL A 83 3.71 28.00 2.03
CA VAL A 83 3.85 27.13 0.84
C VAL A 83 2.52 27.11 0.11
N ARG A 84 2.54 27.15 -1.22
CA ARG A 84 1.36 26.86 -2.05
C ARG A 84 1.57 25.53 -2.77
N LEU A 85 0.52 24.75 -2.92
CA LEU A 85 0.61 23.48 -3.65
C LEU A 85 1.06 23.67 -5.10
N GLU A 86 0.77 24.82 -5.69
CA GLU A 86 1.14 25.18 -7.06
C GLU A 86 2.51 25.89 -7.17
N ASP A 87 3.20 26.12 -6.05
CA ASP A 87 4.54 26.67 -6.10
C ASP A 87 5.49 25.68 -6.80
N PRO A 88 6.32 26.15 -7.74
CA PRO A 88 7.37 25.30 -8.31
C PRO A 88 8.44 25.02 -7.24
N LEU A 89 9.03 23.83 -7.28
CA LEU A 89 10.10 23.44 -6.35
C LEU A 89 11.22 24.48 -6.26
N ALA A 90 11.64 25.03 -7.41
CA ALA A 90 12.73 26.03 -7.48
C ALA A 90 12.44 27.34 -6.74
N ARG A 91 11.19 27.59 -6.32
CA ARG A 91 10.86 28.72 -5.45
C ARG A 91 11.43 28.53 -4.04
N HIS A 92 11.36 27.30 -3.54
CA HIS A 92 11.76 26.94 -2.18
C HIS A 92 13.17 26.35 -2.11
N LEU A 93 13.62 25.66 -3.18
CA LEU A 93 14.96 25.13 -3.36
C LEU A 93 15.62 25.81 -4.57
N PRO A 94 16.23 27.01 -4.39
CA PRO A 94 16.77 27.79 -5.50
C PRO A 94 17.86 27.09 -6.31
N GLU A 95 18.56 26.12 -5.73
CA GLU A 95 19.52 25.25 -6.39
C GLU A 95 18.94 24.44 -7.56
N PHE A 96 17.62 24.28 -7.61
CA PHE A 96 16.91 23.63 -8.73
C PHE A 96 16.46 24.64 -9.81
N ARG A 97 16.83 25.93 -9.73
CA ARG A 97 16.60 26.88 -10.84
C ARG A 97 17.34 26.41 -12.08
N GLY A 98 16.64 26.43 -13.21
CA GLY A 98 17.18 25.94 -14.48
C GLY A 98 17.15 24.41 -14.64
N HIS A 99 16.97 23.65 -13.57
CA HIS A 99 16.77 22.21 -13.64
C HIS A 99 15.30 21.87 -13.96
N PRO A 100 15.02 20.87 -14.83
CA PRO A 100 13.63 20.51 -15.18
C PRO A 100 12.76 20.17 -13.98
N ALA A 101 13.26 19.46 -12.97
CA ALA A 101 12.55 19.14 -11.74
C ALA A 101 12.17 20.40 -10.92
N GLY A 102 12.89 21.50 -11.09
CA GLY A 102 12.58 22.77 -10.44
C GLY A 102 11.23 23.37 -10.85
N ARG A 103 10.69 22.94 -12.01
CA ARG A 103 9.36 23.34 -12.50
C ARG A 103 8.23 22.49 -11.90
N ALA A 104 8.55 21.33 -11.33
CA ALA A 104 7.54 20.50 -10.69
C ALA A 104 6.93 21.23 -9.50
N THR A 105 5.61 21.21 -9.37
CA THR A 105 4.90 21.85 -8.27
C THR A 105 4.96 20.97 -7.01
N ILE A 106 4.75 21.56 -5.85
CA ILE A 106 4.64 20.83 -4.57
C ILE A 106 3.54 19.77 -4.65
N ARG A 107 2.41 20.06 -5.30
CA ARG A 107 1.35 19.09 -5.61
C ARG A 107 1.87 17.91 -6.41
N GLN A 108 2.64 18.16 -7.45
CA GLN A 108 3.19 17.12 -8.32
C GLN A 108 4.21 16.23 -7.60
N LEU A 109 5.00 16.78 -6.67
CA LEU A 109 5.87 16.00 -5.80
C LEU A 109 5.06 15.10 -4.87
N LEU A 110 4.04 15.62 -4.18
CA LEU A 110 3.15 14.83 -3.30
C LEU A 110 2.41 13.72 -4.04
N LEU A 111 2.07 13.92 -5.33
CA LEU A 111 1.36 12.96 -6.17
C LEU A 111 2.27 12.01 -6.95
N HIS A 112 3.59 12.13 -6.85
CA HIS A 112 4.56 11.38 -7.65
C HIS A 112 4.37 11.59 -9.17
N THR A 113 4.10 12.82 -9.58
CA THR A 113 3.95 13.21 -10.99
C THR A 113 4.99 14.25 -11.42
N SER A 114 6.10 14.37 -10.69
CA SER A 114 7.21 15.28 -11.02
C SER A 114 8.02 14.85 -12.24
N GLY A 115 7.96 13.56 -12.60
CA GLY A 115 8.80 12.95 -13.63
C GLY A 115 10.18 12.50 -13.14
N LEU A 116 10.55 12.72 -11.89
CA LEU A 116 11.79 12.21 -11.31
C LEU A 116 11.83 10.67 -11.29
N PRO A 117 13.03 10.05 -11.44
CA PRO A 117 13.19 8.62 -11.32
C PRO A 117 12.82 8.11 -9.92
N PRO A 118 12.55 6.79 -9.75
CA PRO A 118 12.16 6.20 -8.46
C PRO A 118 13.16 6.45 -7.33
N GLY A 119 14.45 6.44 -7.63
CA GLY A 119 15.56 6.65 -6.69
C GLY A 119 16.81 7.10 -7.46
N LEU A 120 17.92 7.23 -6.77
CA LEU A 120 19.24 7.41 -7.40
C LEU A 120 19.75 6.09 -8.00
N PRO A 121 20.64 6.12 -9.00
CA PRO A 121 21.32 4.94 -9.51
C PRO A 121 21.99 4.13 -8.40
N ARG A 122 22.09 2.81 -8.59
CA ARG A 122 22.71 1.92 -7.56
C ARG A 122 24.18 2.20 -7.32
N GLU A 123 24.87 2.67 -8.35
CA GLU A 123 26.29 3.07 -8.33
C GLU A 123 26.51 4.45 -7.68
N ASP A 124 25.47 5.22 -7.41
CA ASP A 124 25.61 6.49 -6.70
C ASP A 124 26.01 6.24 -5.24
N THR A 125 27.15 6.81 -4.86
CA THR A 125 27.75 6.69 -3.52
C THR A 125 27.68 7.98 -2.72
N SER A 126 26.84 8.93 -3.13
CA SER A 126 26.68 10.21 -2.43
C SER A 126 26.24 9.98 -0.97
N GLU A 127 26.93 10.63 -0.02
CA GLU A 127 26.63 10.56 1.41
C GLU A 127 26.34 11.94 1.98
N GLY A 128 25.40 11.98 2.91
CA GLY A 128 24.90 13.18 3.54
C GLY A 128 23.83 13.90 2.70
N PRO A 129 22.96 14.68 3.36
CA PRO A 129 21.82 15.34 2.71
C PRO A 129 22.23 16.24 1.54
N ALA A 130 23.29 17.05 1.70
CA ALA A 130 23.73 17.98 0.67
C ALA A 130 24.24 17.26 -0.60
N ALA A 131 25.02 16.18 -0.45
CA ALA A 131 25.54 15.42 -1.56
C ALA A 131 24.42 14.68 -2.30
N ILE A 132 23.44 14.13 -1.58
CA ILE A 132 22.27 13.48 -2.17
C ILE A 132 21.39 14.48 -2.92
N LEU A 133 21.17 15.69 -2.42
CA LEU A 133 20.47 16.73 -3.17
C LEU A 133 21.22 17.12 -4.45
N GLN A 134 22.55 17.17 -4.43
CA GLN A 134 23.34 17.38 -5.63
C GLN A 134 23.24 16.19 -6.61
N ALA A 135 23.21 14.95 -6.11
CA ALA A 135 22.99 13.78 -6.93
C ALA A 135 21.62 13.83 -7.63
N ILE A 136 20.55 14.17 -6.90
CA ILE A 136 19.20 14.35 -7.48
C ILE A 136 19.20 15.42 -8.57
N ARG A 137 19.99 16.47 -8.44
CA ARG A 137 20.15 17.50 -9.51
C ARG A 137 20.88 17.00 -10.74
N ARG A 138 21.63 15.93 -10.67
CA ARG A 138 22.27 15.31 -11.85
C ARG A 138 21.31 14.39 -12.60
N GLU A 139 20.21 13.96 -11.96
CA GLU A 139 19.24 13.06 -12.56
C GLU A 139 18.38 13.79 -13.60
N GLY A 140 18.22 13.15 -14.76
CA GLY A 140 17.25 13.57 -15.76
C GLY A 140 15.81 13.22 -15.33
N LEU A 141 14.84 13.89 -15.93
CA LEU A 141 13.44 13.50 -15.79
C LEU A 141 13.09 12.35 -16.73
N LEU A 142 12.36 11.35 -16.27
CA LEU A 142 11.80 10.26 -17.07
C LEU A 142 10.49 10.65 -17.78
N ALA A 143 9.89 11.76 -17.34
CA ALA A 143 8.69 12.35 -17.94
C ALA A 143 8.61 13.84 -17.59
N LEU A 144 7.88 14.62 -18.37
CA LEU A 144 7.61 16.01 -18.02
C LEU A 144 6.74 16.10 -16.75
N PRO A 145 6.97 17.09 -15.86
CA PRO A 145 6.14 17.29 -14.69
C PRO A 145 4.65 17.38 -15.04
N GLY A 146 3.83 16.63 -14.32
CA GLY A 146 2.39 16.59 -14.51
C GLY A 146 1.89 15.68 -15.64
N THR A 147 2.76 14.93 -16.34
CA THR A 147 2.32 14.10 -17.49
C THR A 147 2.22 12.60 -17.18
N ARG A 148 2.92 12.11 -16.17
CA ARG A 148 2.97 10.69 -15.84
C ARG A 148 3.11 10.45 -14.35
N TYR A 149 2.46 9.41 -13.84
CA TYR A 149 2.72 8.88 -12.51
C TYR A 149 3.98 8.01 -12.50
N LEU A 150 4.93 8.37 -11.65
CA LEU A 150 6.16 7.62 -11.39
C LEU A 150 6.43 7.70 -9.89
N TYR A 151 6.15 6.61 -9.14
CA TYR A 151 6.48 6.59 -7.72
C TYR A 151 7.97 6.84 -7.53
N SER A 152 8.31 7.89 -6.78
CA SER A 152 9.68 8.36 -6.63
C SER A 152 9.96 8.80 -5.19
N ASP A 153 10.96 8.19 -4.57
CA ASP A 153 11.44 8.58 -3.25
C ASP A 153 12.10 9.96 -3.29
N LEU A 154 12.70 10.33 -4.44
CA LEU A 154 13.33 11.63 -4.62
C LEU A 154 12.36 12.79 -4.41
N ASN A 155 11.09 12.62 -4.77
CA ASN A 155 10.06 13.62 -4.50
C ASN A 155 9.98 13.97 -3.02
N TYR A 156 9.98 12.96 -2.17
CA TYR A 156 9.83 13.14 -0.74
C TYR A 156 11.12 13.54 -0.04
N ILE A 157 12.27 13.16 -0.59
CA ILE A 157 13.57 13.73 -0.18
C ILE A 157 13.56 15.24 -0.40
N LEU A 158 13.11 15.70 -1.58
CA LEU A 158 13.01 17.13 -1.91
C LEU A 158 11.98 17.87 -1.03
N LEU A 159 10.84 17.23 -0.72
CA LEU A 159 9.86 17.81 0.21
C LEU A 159 10.41 17.92 1.64
N GLY A 160 11.18 16.94 2.11
CA GLY A 160 11.90 17.00 3.39
C GLY A 160 12.89 18.15 3.41
N ALA A 161 13.73 18.28 2.39
CA ALA A 161 14.70 19.36 2.26
C ALA A 161 14.01 20.75 2.17
N LEU A 162 12.86 20.83 1.48
CA LEU A 162 12.05 22.05 1.45
C LEU A 162 11.60 22.45 2.85
N LEU A 163 11.06 21.49 3.62
CA LEU A 163 10.60 21.76 5.00
C LEU A 163 11.75 22.29 5.88
N GLU A 164 12.91 21.68 5.81
CA GLU A 164 14.08 22.14 6.55
C GLU A 164 14.54 23.53 6.09
N ARG A 165 14.53 23.77 4.78
CA ARG A 165 14.91 25.06 4.20
C ARG A 165 14.00 26.22 4.63
N ILE A 166 12.68 26.04 4.58
CA ILE A 166 11.74 27.10 4.91
C ILE A 166 11.66 27.38 6.41
N THR A 167 12.10 26.43 7.24
CA THR A 167 12.00 26.53 8.70
C THR A 167 13.33 26.79 9.39
N GLY A 168 14.44 26.42 8.76
CA GLY A 168 15.76 26.40 9.40
C GLY A 168 15.91 25.31 10.46
N ARG A 169 15.01 24.32 10.52
CA ARG A 169 14.95 23.30 11.57
C ARG A 169 15.01 21.89 10.99
N PRO A 170 15.69 20.95 11.67
CA PRO A 170 15.75 19.56 11.23
C PRO A 170 14.36 18.89 11.18
N LEU A 171 14.14 18.03 10.20
CA LEU A 171 12.88 17.31 10.00
C LEU A 171 12.41 16.52 11.24
N PRO A 172 13.28 15.84 12.03
CA PRO A 172 12.87 15.16 13.26
C PRO A 172 12.29 16.12 14.32
N ALA A 173 12.88 17.30 14.48
CA ALA A 173 12.40 18.30 15.42
C ALA A 173 11.03 18.85 15.00
N LEU A 174 10.82 19.10 13.70
CA LEU A 174 9.53 19.52 13.17
C LEU A 174 8.47 18.44 13.39
N ALA A 175 8.78 17.18 13.06
CA ALA A 175 7.87 16.06 13.23
C ALA A 175 7.47 15.88 14.70
N HIS A 176 8.46 15.92 15.61
CA HIS A 176 8.22 15.80 17.04
C HIS A 176 7.27 16.88 17.56
N GLU A 177 7.59 18.15 17.34
CA GLU A 177 6.81 19.27 17.87
C GLU A 177 5.43 19.39 17.24
N ARG A 178 5.37 19.23 15.92
CA ARG A 178 4.16 19.54 15.16
C ARG A 178 3.21 18.38 14.97
N ILE A 179 3.69 17.14 15.18
CA ILE A 179 2.87 15.93 15.01
C ILE A 179 2.93 15.08 16.28
N PHE A 180 4.10 14.54 16.64
CA PHE A 180 4.18 13.49 17.66
C PHE A 180 3.75 13.98 19.03
N GLN A 181 4.27 15.10 19.47
CA GLN A 181 3.92 15.70 20.76
C GLN A 181 2.43 16.05 20.83
N ARG A 182 1.88 16.60 19.74
CA ARG A 182 0.47 17.03 19.68
C ARG A 182 -0.51 15.88 19.74
N LEU A 183 -0.14 14.73 19.19
CA LEU A 183 -0.97 13.53 19.18
C LEU A 183 -0.62 12.52 20.29
N GLY A 184 0.38 12.83 21.12
CA GLY A 184 0.87 11.93 22.16
C GLY A 184 1.56 10.67 21.63
N MET A 185 2.17 10.72 20.44
CA MET A 185 2.95 9.65 19.82
C MET A 185 4.35 9.61 20.47
N ARG A 186 4.47 8.93 21.59
CA ARG A 186 5.67 8.99 22.45
C ARG A 186 6.75 7.99 22.04
N GLU A 187 6.41 7.04 21.21
CA GLU A 187 7.27 5.95 20.75
C GLU A 187 7.46 6.01 19.22
N THR A 188 7.55 7.24 18.69
CA THR A 188 7.73 7.52 17.27
C THR A 188 8.94 8.44 17.09
N PHE A 189 9.94 7.97 16.32
CA PHE A 189 11.25 8.62 16.22
C PHE A 189 11.84 8.50 14.82
N PHE A 190 12.68 9.46 14.46
CA PHE A 190 13.83 9.21 13.59
C PHE A 190 15.03 8.86 14.45
N ASN A 191 15.89 7.94 14.01
CA ASN A 191 17.07 7.49 14.75
C ASN A 191 16.73 7.20 16.23
N PRO A 192 15.98 6.13 16.50
CA PRO A 192 15.50 5.83 17.85
C PRO A 192 16.67 5.74 18.84
N PRO A 193 16.52 6.35 20.04
CA PRO A 193 17.53 6.23 21.10
C PRO A 193 17.82 4.78 21.45
N GLU A 194 19.07 4.46 21.82
CA GLU A 194 19.52 3.11 22.13
C GLU A 194 18.67 2.40 23.19
N VAL A 195 18.16 3.17 24.15
CA VAL A 195 17.24 2.66 25.19
C VAL A 195 15.98 1.99 24.64
N TRP A 196 15.62 2.20 23.37
CA TRP A 196 14.49 1.55 22.72
C TRP A 196 14.86 0.35 21.86
N HIS A 197 16.15 0.11 21.58
CA HIS A 197 16.59 -0.91 20.62
C HIS A 197 16.12 -2.32 21.00
N TYR A 198 16.00 -2.62 22.29
CA TYR A 198 15.51 -3.93 22.77
C TYR A 198 14.04 -4.23 22.38
N ARG A 199 13.27 -3.20 21.95
CA ARG A 199 11.88 -3.35 21.48
C ARG A 199 11.75 -3.25 19.97
N ILE A 200 12.82 -2.89 19.27
CA ILE A 200 12.76 -2.69 17.82
C ILE A 200 12.82 -4.05 17.12
N ALA A 201 11.89 -4.25 16.18
CA ALA A 201 11.96 -5.36 15.25
C ALA A 201 13.11 -5.14 14.26
N PRO A 202 14.12 -6.00 14.21
CA PRO A 202 15.23 -5.83 13.27
C PRO A 202 14.73 -5.99 11.82
N THR A 203 15.46 -5.38 10.91
CA THR A 203 15.29 -5.55 9.47
C THR A 203 16.29 -6.56 8.92
N GLU A 204 17.01 -6.25 7.85
CA GLU A 204 18.00 -7.15 7.27
C GLU A 204 19.30 -7.24 8.07
N ILE A 205 20.01 -8.35 7.86
CA ILE A 205 21.43 -8.44 8.19
C ILE A 205 22.22 -7.98 6.99
N LEU A 206 22.95 -6.88 7.13
CA LEU A 206 23.83 -6.35 6.10
C LEU A 206 25.27 -6.35 6.59
N ASN A 207 26.18 -6.92 5.77
CA ASN A 207 27.61 -7.06 6.11
C ASN A 207 27.86 -7.76 7.46
N GLY A 208 26.98 -8.70 7.82
CA GLY A 208 27.07 -9.44 9.10
C GLY A 208 26.47 -8.70 10.31
N GLU A 209 25.98 -7.48 10.14
CA GLU A 209 25.37 -6.71 11.22
C GLU A 209 23.83 -6.67 11.07
N MET A 210 23.15 -6.97 12.17
CA MET A 210 21.69 -6.88 12.24
C MET A 210 21.24 -5.44 12.41
N ARG A 211 20.43 -4.93 11.51
CA ARG A 211 19.88 -3.58 11.58
C ARG A 211 18.67 -3.54 12.52
N ALA A 212 18.92 -3.19 13.78
CA ALA A 212 17.90 -2.88 14.77
C ALA A 212 18.06 -1.43 15.22
N GLY A 213 17.06 -0.58 14.98
CA GLY A 213 17.15 0.86 15.25
C GLY A 213 17.90 1.67 14.18
N ILE A 214 18.38 0.99 13.14
CA ILE A 214 19.02 1.61 11.97
C ILE A 214 18.04 1.51 10.79
N VAL A 215 17.81 2.63 10.12
CA VAL A 215 16.87 2.68 8.97
C VAL A 215 17.26 1.68 7.88
N HIS A 216 16.27 0.96 7.37
CA HIS A 216 16.44 -0.03 6.30
C HIS A 216 16.73 0.64 4.94
N ASP A 217 16.02 1.72 4.61
CA ASP A 217 16.13 2.39 3.33
C ASP A 217 17.55 2.91 3.06
N PRO A 218 18.19 2.51 1.94
CA PRO A 218 19.59 2.86 1.68
C PRO A 218 19.83 4.36 1.48
N LEU A 219 18.88 5.10 0.88
CA LEU A 219 19.03 6.54 0.68
C LEU A 219 18.85 7.28 2.01
N ALA A 220 17.85 6.91 2.79
CA ALA A 220 17.66 7.49 4.12
C ALA A 220 18.86 7.17 5.04
N PHE A 221 19.43 5.97 4.96
CA PHE A 221 20.65 5.61 5.71
C PHE A 221 21.81 6.54 5.35
N ARG A 222 22.08 6.73 4.06
CA ARG A 222 23.14 7.63 3.56
C ARG A 222 22.87 9.11 3.90
N MET A 223 21.61 9.46 4.19
CA MET A 223 21.22 10.80 4.69
C MET A 223 21.33 10.92 6.22
N GLY A 224 21.96 9.96 6.90
CA GLY A 224 22.08 9.96 8.36
C GLY A 224 20.83 9.45 9.10
N GLY A 225 20.02 8.61 8.47
CA GLY A 225 18.83 8.00 9.06
C GLY A 225 17.57 8.86 8.98
N VAL A 226 17.65 10.05 8.39
CA VAL A 226 16.54 11.01 8.33
C VAL A 226 16.29 11.45 6.90
N ALA A 227 15.11 11.16 6.38
CA ALA A 227 14.69 11.64 5.07
C ALA A 227 13.17 11.81 5.00
N GLY A 228 12.70 12.65 4.09
CA GLY A 228 11.25 12.86 3.92
C GLY A 228 10.49 11.63 3.41
N HIS A 229 11.17 10.62 2.86
CA HIS A 229 10.57 9.43 2.27
C HIS A 229 10.61 8.19 3.18
N ALA A 230 11.56 8.11 4.13
CA ALA A 230 11.81 6.98 5.02
C ALA A 230 12.62 7.41 6.25
N GLY A 231 12.80 6.50 7.23
CA GLY A 231 13.60 6.72 8.44
C GLY A 231 12.77 6.81 9.71
N LEU A 232 11.44 6.80 9.62
CA LEU A 232 10.58 6.82 10.79
C LEU A 232 10.46 5.43 11.41
N PHE A 233 10.55 5.38 12.73
CA PHE A 233 10.23 4.22 13.57
C PHE A 233 8.99 4.52 14.39
N SER A 234 8.09 3.53 14.55
CA SER A 234 6.84 3.73 15.29
C SER A 234 6.24 2.42 15.80
N THR A 235 5.23 2.52 16.66
CA THR A 235 4.41 1.42 17.15
C THR A 235 3.02 1.43 16.50
N ALA A 236 2.28 0.32 16.64
CA ALA A 236 0.90 0.25 16.17
C ALA A 236 -0.01 1.24 16.92
N GLU A 237 0.21 1.48 18.20
CA GLU A 237 -0.57 2.41 19.01
C GLU A 237 -0.38 3.85 18.57
N ASP A 238 0.87 4.29 18.35
CA ASP A 238 1.16 5.66 17.91
C ASP A 238 0.60 5.93 16.50
N LEU A 239 0.73 4.96 15.59
CA LEU A 239 0.10 5.06 14.27
C LEU A 239 -1.43 5.06 14.35
N ALA A 240 -2.02 4.37 15.32
CA ALA A 240 -3.47 4.41 15.56
C ALA A 240 -3.92 5.81 16.03
N ARG A 241 -3.15 6.49 16.88
CA ARG A 241 -3.40 7.89 17.28
C ARG A 241 -3.39 8.83 16.08
N PHE A 242 -2.39 8.66 15.21
CA PHE A 242 -2.31 9.41 13.96
C PHE A 242 -3.51 9.14 13.04
N ALA A 243 -3.85 7.86 12.80
CA ALA A 243 -4.99 7.49 11.95
C ALA A 243 -6.31 8.04 12.49
N GLN A 244 -6.52 7.95 13.81
CA GLN A 244 -7.70 8.52 14.45
C GLN A 244 -7.73 10.05 14.33
N ALA A 245 -6.58 10.72 14.44
CA ALA A 245 -6.51 12.17 14.21
C ALA A 245 -6.98 12.53 12.79
N ILE A 246 -6.58 11.75 11.78
CA ILE A 246 -7.03 11.96 10.40
C ILE A 246 -8.54 11.77 10.27
N LEU A 247 -9.12 10.69 10.82
CA LEU A 247 -10.57 10.46 10.83
C LEU A 247 -11.33 11.58 11.54
N ASN A 248 -10.77 12.15 12.59
CA ASN A 248 -11.36 13.27 13.35
C ASN A 248 -11.11 14.66 12.72
N GLY A 249 -10.72 14.73 11.43
CA GLY A 249 -10.44 16.00 10.76
C GLY A 249 -9.20 16.72 11.29
N GLY A 250 -8.16 15.93 11.65
CA GLY A 250 -6.83 16.40 12.01
C GLY A 250 -6.58 16.62 13.51
N ALA A 251 -7.43 16.10 14.42
CA ALA A 251 -7.29 16.29 15.86
C ALA A 251 -7.46 14.98 16.66
N TYR A 252 -6.67 14.82 17.71
CA TYR A 252 -6.76 13.70 18.66
C TYR A 252 -6.20 14.09 20.02
N GLY A 253 -6.83 13.62 21.12
CA GLY A 253 -6.34 13.80 22.48
C GLY A 253 -6.14 15.27 22.92
N GLY A 254 -6.93 16.21 22.37
CA GLY A 254 -6.80 17.64 22.61
C GLY A 254 -5.80 18.37 21.70
N GLY A 255 -4.94 17.63 20.97
CA GLY A 255 -4.01 18.18 19.98
C GLY A 255 -4.60 18.22 18.57
N ARG A 256 -4.13 19.16 17.74
CA ARG A 256 -4.48 19.28 16.33
C ARG A 256 -3.23 19.41 15.47
N ILE A 257 -3.18 18.65 14.40
CA ILE A 257 -2.08 18.69 13.43
C ILE A 257 -2.51 19.31 12.08
N LEU A 258 -3.78 19.23 11.71
CA LEU A 258 -4.34 19.81 10.49
C LEU A 258 -5.75 20.32 10.75
N GLY A 259 -6.18 21.31 9.99
CA GLY A 259 -7.59 21.72 9.96
C GLY A 259 -8.46 20.72 9.16
N PRO A 260 -9.79 20.63 9.45
CA PRO A 260 -10.67 19.69 8.76
C PRO A 260 -10.70 19.86 7.23
N ARG A 261 -10.64 21.10 6.75
CA ARG A 261 -10.59 21.40 5.30
C ARG A 261 -9.33 20.87 4.64
N THR A 262 -8.20 20.96 5.33
CA THR A 262 -6.92 20.45 4.82
C THR A 262 -6.88 18.93 4.84
N VAL A 263 -7.46 18.29 5.85
CA VAL A 263 -7.64 16.83 5.85
C VAL A 263 -8.51 16.39 4.68
N THR A 264 -9.64 17.10 4.41
CA THR A 264 -10.47 16.83 3.24
C THR A 264 -9.67 17.00 1.94
N LEU A 265 -8.92 18.10 1.78
CA LEU A 265 -8.03 18.31 0.63
C LEU A 265 -7.00 17.19 0.47
N MET A 266 -6.36 16.78 1.58
CA MET A 266 -5.36 15.71 1.61
C MET A 266 -5.93 14.38 1.12
N MET A 267 -7.17 14.05 1.48
CA MET A 267 -7.82 12.79 1.15
C MET A 267 -8.56 12.81 -0.19
N THR A 268 -8.75 13.99 -0.82
CA THR A 268 -9.50 14.11 -2.08
C THR A 268 -8.79 13.38 -3.21
N PRO A 269 -9.43 12.36 -3.84
CA PRO A 269 -8.81 11.62 -4.92
C PRO A 269 -8.65 12.48 -6.17
N LEU A 270 -7.47 12.43 -6.75
CA LEU A 270 -7.14 13.10 -8.02
C LEU A 270 -6.77 12.02 -9.04
N THR A 271 -7.38 12.09 -10.25
CA THR A 271 -7.00 11.22 -11.35
C THR A 271 -5.61 11.60 -11.85
N LEU A 272 -4.73 10.62 -11.95
CA LEU A 272 -3.35 10.86 -12.36
C LEU A 272 -3.26 10.99 -13.90
N PRO A 273 -2.36 11.85 -14.39
CA PRO A 273 -2.16 12.04 -15.82
C PRO A 273 -1.79 10.73 -16.53
N GLY A 274 -2.42 10.48 -17.68
CA GLY A 274 -2.17 9.27 -18.49
C GLY A 274 -2.60 7.95 -17.84
N SER A 275 -3.38 7.98 -16.74
CA SER A 275 -3.81 6.82 -15.99
C SER A 275 -5.27 6.91 -15.56
N ARG A 276 -5.90 5.75 -15.30
CA ARG A 276 -7.19 5.70 -14.60
C ARG A 276 -7.01 5.61 -13.06
N THR A 277 -5.78 5.46 -12.60
CA THR A 277 -5.47 5.38 -11.17
C THR A 277 -5.65 6.74 -10.52
N ARG A 278 -6.29 6.76 -9.35
CA ARG A 278 -6.42 7.95 -8.51
C ARG A 278 -5.47 7.85 -7.33
N ARG A 279 -4.93 8.99 -6.94
CA ARG A 279 -4.19 9.15 -5.68
C ARG A 279 -4.70 10.40 -4.98
N ALA A 280 -4.51 10.45 -3.68
CA ALA A 280 -4.65 11.67 -2.90
C ALA A 280 -3.26 12.22 -2.55
N LEU A 281 -3.17 13.39 -1.92
CA LEU A 281 -1.87 13.99 -1.61
C LEU A 281 -1.08 13.07 -0.62
N GLY A 282 -0.10 12.37 -1.16
CA GLY A 282 0.70 11.38 -0.44
C GLY A 282 0.09 9.97 -0.36
N TRP A 283 -1.21 9.81 -0.49
CA TRP A 283 -1.92 8.57 -0.19
C TRP A 283 -2.32 7.79 -1.43
N GLU A 284 -2.36 6.48 -1.30
CA GLU A 284 -2.96 5.55 -2.28
C GLU A 284 -4.46 5.47 -2.06
N VAL A 285 -5.25 5.59 -3.13
CA VAL A 285 -6.71 5.44 -3.12
C VAL A 285 -7.11 4.18 -3.89
N ASP A 286 -6.70 4.05 -5.14
CA ASP A 286 -7.01 2.92 -6.01
C ASP A 286 -5.93 1.81 -5.95
N ALA A 287 -5.41 1.52 -4.74
CA ALA A 287 -4.47 0.43 -4.60
C ALA A 287 -5.11 -0.92 -4.98
N PRO A 288 -4.33 -1.87 -5.53
CA PRO A 288 -4.83 -3.21 -5.84
C PRO A 288 -5.47 -3.88 -4.62
N ALA A 289 -6.46 -4.76 -4.86
CA ALA A 289 -7.15 -5.49 -3.79
C ALA A 289 -6.20 -6.30 -2.88
N ALA A 290 -5.07 -6.75 -3.41
CA ALA A 290 -4.01 -7.40 -2.64
C ALA A 290 -3.37 -6.48 -1.57
N VAL A 291 -3.57 -5.17 -1.68
CA VAL A 291 -3.03 -4.15 -0.77
C VAL A 291 -4.15 -3.56 0.10
N ARG A 292 -5.21 -3.01 -0.52
CA ARG A 292 -6.29 -2.32 0.20
C ARG A 292 -7.40 -3.24 0.72
N GLY A 293 -7.42 -4.48 0.27
CA GLY A 293 -8.54 -5.38 0.52
C GLY A 293 -9.76 -5.13 -0.39
N ILE A 294 -10.60 -6.15 -0.52
CA ILE A 294 -11.81 -6.08 -1.37
C ILE A 294 -13.03 -5.49 -0.64
N HIS A 295 -13.00 -5.46 0.70
CA HIS A 295 -14.09 -4.96 1.54
C HIS A 295 -13.83 -3.55 2.12
N ALA A 296 -12.70 -2.92 1.77
CA ALA A 296 -12.51 -1.50 2.03
C ALA A 296 -13.40 -0.65 1.12
N SER A 297 -13.95 0.44 1.63
CA SER A 297 -14.80 1.32 0.83
C SER A 297 -14.04 1.97 -0.33
N PRO A 298 -14.73 2.42 -1.39
CA PRO A 298 -14.10 3.15 -2.50
C PRO A 298 -13.45 4.48 -2.08
N ALA A 299 -13.84 5.02 -0.92
CA ALA A 299 -13.27 6.24 -0.35
C ALA A 299 -12.13 5.96 0.64
N SER A 300 -11.78 4.69 0.85
CA SER A 300 -10.65 4.32 1.70
C SER A 300 -9.32 4.68 1.03
N PHE A 301 -8.34 4.97 1.85
CA PHE A 301 -6.99 5.33 1.41
C PHE A 301 -5.96 4.79 2.40
N GLY A 302 -4.73 4.66 1.94
CA GLY A 302 -3.66 4.14 2.77
C GLY A 302 -2.30 4.31 2.14
N HIS A 303 -1.31 3.71 2.77
CA HIS A 303 0.04 3.59 2.24
C HIS A 303 0.72 2.34 2.80
N THR A 304 1.68 1.81 2.06
CA THR A 304 2.49 0.67 2.49
C THR A 304 3.94 1.09 2.74
N GLY A 305 4.63 0.33 3.59
CA GLY A 305 6.08 0.42 3.79
C GLY A 305 6.79 -0.83 3.29
N PHE A 306 7.98 -0.64 2.73
CA PHE A 306 8.78 -1.72 2.15
C PHE A 306 9.13 -2.81 3.17
N THR A 307 9.45 -2.42 4.39
CA THR A 307 9.80 -3.30 5.52
C THR A 307 8.70 -4.27 5.92
N GLY A 308 7.45 -4.03 5.50
CA GLY A 308 6.32 -4.91 5.82
C GLY A 308 5.14 -4.20 6.45
N THR A 309 5.14 -2.89 6.48
CA THR A 309 4.13 -2.09 7.17
C THR A 309 3.02 -1.60 6.24
N ALA A 310 1.86 -1.27 6.80
CA ALA A 310 0.76 -0.60 6.12
C ALA A 310 -0.13 0.17 7.12
N LEU A 311 -0.67 1.28 6.66
CA LEU A 311 -1.72 2.04 7.33
C LEU A 311 -2.85 2.24 6.32
N TRP A 312 -4.06 1.78 6.65
CA TRP A 312 -5.23 1.91 5.81
C TRP A 312 -6.39 2.53 6.58
N ILE A 313 -6.99 3.58 6.06
CA ILE A 313 -8.04 4.39 6.71
C ILE A 313 -9.28 4.38 5.81
N ASP A 314 -10.42 4.14 6.40
CA ASP A 314 -11.72 4.04 5.72
C ASP A 314 -12.74 4.98 6.40
N PRO A 315 -12.83 6.25 5.95
CA PRO A 315 -13.69 7.25 6.58
C PRO A 315 -15.17 6.90 6.57
N PRO A 316 -15.78 6.35 5.49
CA PRO A 316 -17.19 5.98 5.50
C PRO A 316 -17.60 5.00 6.59
N THR A 317 -16.67 4.14 7.01
CA THR A 317 -16.94 3.16 8.08
C THR A 317 -16.36 3.57 9.42
N ASP A 318 -15.68 4.73 9.48
CA ASP A 318 -14.93 5.22 10.64
C ASP A 318 -13.98 4.14 11.18
N THR A 319 -13.24 3.51 10.26
CA THR A 319 -12.37 2.37 10.56
C THR A 319 -10.96 2.63 10.05
N PHE A 320 -9.95 2.11 10.76
CA PHE A 320 -8.61 2.00 10.21
C PHE A 320 -7.93 0.70 10.63
N VAL A 321 -6.95 0.29 9.84
CA VAL A 321 -6.10 -0.86 10.07
C VAL A 321 -4.64 -0.43 10.05
N VAL A 322 -3.93 -0.73 11.12
CA VAL A 322 -2.47 -0.66 11.20
C VAL A 322 -1.93 -2.08 11.10
N PHE A 323 -1.09 -2.35 10.12
CA PHE A 323 -0.43 -3.63 9.92
C PHE A 323 1.09 -3.40 9.96
N LEU A 324 1.77 -3.95 10.94
CA LEU A 324 3.21 -3.81 11.11
C LEU A 324 3.89 -5.18 11.11
N SER A 325 4.91 -5.33 10.27
CA SER A 325 5.75 -6.51 10.18
C SER A 325 7.16 -6.08 9.75
N ASN A 326 8.15 -6.87 10.10
CA ASN A 326 9.51 -6.75 9.61
C ASN A 326 9.81 -7.87 8.60
N ARG A 327 8.98 -7.98 7.54
CA ARG A 327 9.09 -9.06 6.54
C ARG A 327 10.49 -9.23 5.94
N VAL A 328 11.27 -8.16 5.93
CA VAL A 328 12.65 -8.17 5.39
C VAL A 328 13.65 -8.85 6.32
N HIS A 329 13.27 -9.17 7.56
CA HIS A 329 14.13 -9.89 8.48
C HIS A 329 14.09 -11.41 8.20
N PRO A 330 15.24 -12.10 8.17
CA PRO A 330 16.60 -11.56 8.34
C PRO A 330 17.32 -11.20 7.04
N ASP A 331 16.80 -11.60 5.87
CA ASP A 331 17.52 -11.67 4.59
C ASP A 331 16.79 -11.02 3.40
N GLY A 332 15.76 -10.24 3.65
CA GLY A 332 14.98 -9.56 2.60
C GLY A 332 13.93 -10.41 1.89
N THR A 333 13.87 -11.74 2.15
CA THR A 333 13.08 -12.70 1.34
C THR A 333 11.61 -12.80 1.71
N GLY A 334 11.15 -12.17 2.80
CA GLY A 334 9.76 -12.24 3.24
C GLY A 334 8.75 -11.73 2.20
N ASP A 335 7.59 -12.40 2.11
CA ASP A 335 6.52 -12.11 1.16
C ASP A 335 5.19 -11.80 1.86
N LEU A 336 4.64 -10.62 1.55
CA LEU A 336 3.33 -10.18 2.03
C LEU A 336 2.26 -10.14 0.92
N SER A 337 2.52 -10.81 -0.22
CA SER A 337 1.56 -10.85 -1.33
C SER A 337 0.16 -11.26 -0.86
N GLY A 338 -0.80 -10.36 -1.01
CA GLY A 338 -2.18 -10.54 -0.59
C GLY A 338 -2.47 -10.52 0.92
N LEU A 339 -1.48 -10.67 1.80
CA LEU A 339 -1.72 -10.78 3.26
C LEU A 339 -2.26 -9.48 3.85
N ARG A 340 -1.69 -8.33 3.47
CA ARG A 340 -2.18 -7.01 3.91
C ARG A 340 -3.63 -6.81 3.49
N GLY A 341 -3.93 -7.03 2.21
CA GLY A 341 -5.29 -6.91 1.69
C GLY A 341 -6.27 -7.90 2.32
N ALA A 342 -5.83 -9.13 2.64
CA ALA A 342 -6.66 -10.10 3.34
C ALA A 342 -7.00 -9.65 4.78
N ALA A 343 -6.02 -9.10 5.51
CA ALA A 343 -6.26 -8.55 6.85
C ALA A 343 -7.20 -7.33 6.82
N ILE A 344 -7.00 -6.40 5.88
CA ILE A 344 -7.87 -5.24 5.68
C ILE A 344 -9.27 -5.68 5.24
N SER A 345 -9.38 -6.68 4.35
CA SER A 345 -10.66 -7.27 3.96
C SER A 345 -11.40 -7.89 5.14
N ALA A 346 -10.70 -8.61 6.01
CA ALA A 346 -11.32 -9.21 7.20
C ALA A 346 -11.85 -8.12 8.16
N ALA A 347 -11.09 -7.03 8.33
CA ALA A 347 -11.56 -5.86 9.09
C ALA A 347 -12.80 -5.22 8.45
N GLY A 348 -12.80 -5.00 7.13
CA GLY A 348 -13.95 -4.44 6.40
C GLY A 348 -15.20 -5.34 6.50
N ARG A 349 -15.02 -6.65 6.35
CA ARG A 349 -16.12 -7.62 6.53
C ARG A 349 -16.70 -7.60 7.95
N ALA A 350 -15.88 -7.30 8.95
CA ALA A 350 -16.33 -7.21 10.33
C ALA A 350 -17.14 -5.94 10.63
N VAL A 351 -17.16 -4.95 9.73
CA VAL A 351 -17.93 -3.70 9.86
C VAL A 351 -19.42 -3.91 9.60
N LEU A 352 -19.82 -4.95 8.90
CA LEU A 352 -21.23 -5.20 8.59
C LEU A 352 -22.06 -5.25 9.88
N ASP A 353 -23.00 -4.32 10.00
CA ASP A 353 -23.93 -4.23 11.10
C ASP A 353 -25.00 -5.34 10.92
N GLY A 354 -24.96 -6.36 11.77
CA GLY A 354 -25.86 -7.50 11.73
C GLY A 354 -25.25 -8.74 12.37
N PRO A 355 -26.05 -9.76 12.71
CA PRO A 355 -25.52 -11.04 13.13
C PRO A 355 -24.60 -11.59 12.03
N ASP A 356 -23.58 -12.37 12.43
CA ASP A 356 -22.78 -13.08 11.45
C ASP A 356 -23.72 -13.92 10.58
N PRO A 357 -23.64 -13.78 9.24
CA PRO A 357 -24.46 -14.61 8.38
C PRO A 357 -24.15 -16.08 8.66
N GLU A 358 -25.20 -16.88 8.81
CA GLU A 358 -25.10 -18.34 8.99
C GLU A 358 -24.25 -18.95 7.86
N PRO A 359 -23.48 -20.00 8.14
CA PRO A 359 -22.76 -20.73 7.09
C PRO A 359 -23.77 -21.20 6.04
N GLY A 360 -23.69 -20.62 4.83
CA GLY A 360 -24.63 -20.88 3.73
C GLY A 360 -25.52 -19.69 3.35
N ASP A 361 -25.44 -18.55 4.06
CA ASP A 361 -26.17 -17.33 3.66
C ASP A 361 -25.71 -16.88 2.25
N PRO A 362 -26.60 -16.83 1.26
CA PRO A 362 -26.29 -16.42 -0.11
C PRO A 362 -25.73 -15.00 -0.22
N ALA A 363 -25.98 -14.14 0.78
CA ALA A 363 -25.43 -12.77 0.85
C ALA A 363 -23.90 -12.76 1.10
N VAL A 364 -23.32 -13.86 1.60
CA VAL A 364 -21.89 -14.01 1.95
C VAL A 364 -21.14 -14.89 0.96
N ALA A 365 -21.87 -15.55 0.07
CA ALA A 365 -21.28 -16.41 -0.90
C ALA A 365 -20.36 -15.65 -1.85
N VAL A 366 -19.09 -16.08 -1.91
CA VAL A 366 -18.15 -15.61 -2.96
C VAL A 366 -18.78 -15.90 -4.32
N ARG A 367 -19.06 -14.86 -5.09
CA ARG A 367 -19.61 -15.01 -6.44
C ARG A 367 -18.48 -15.21 -7.44
N THR A 368 -18.67 -16.09 -8.37
CA THR A 368 -17.74 -16.24 -9.49
C THR A 368 -17.83 -15.01 -10.41
N GLY A 369 -16.78 -14.78 -11.20
CA GLY A 369 -16.78 -13.64 -12.14
C GLY A 369 -17.96 -13.68 -13.12
N VAL A 370 -18.43 -14.87 -13.52
CA VAL A 370 -19.57 -15.01 -14.42
C VAL A 370 -20.89 -14.68 -13.73
N GLU A 371 -21.07 -15.03 -12.46
CA GLU A 371 -22.25 -14.62 -11.66
C GLU A 371 -22.32 -13.11 -11.46
N VAL A 372 -21.18 -12.45 -11.31
CA VAL A 372 -21.10 -10.97 -11.26
C VAL A 372 -21.47 -10.36 -12.62
N LEU A 373 -21.01 -10.93 -13.72
CA LEU A 373 -21.40 -10.50 -15.08
C LEU A 373 -22.90 -10.68 -15.32
N GLU A 374 -23.49 -11.78 -14.87
CA GLU A 374 -24.93 -12.04 -14.98
C GLU A 374 -25.74 -10.98 -14.22
N GLN A 375 -25.33 -10.59 -12.99
CA GLN A 375 -25.95 -9.49 -12.24
C GLN A 375 -25.85 -8.14 -12.95
N MET A 376 -24.76 -7.90 -13.68
CA MET A 376 -24.58 -6.70 -14.50
C MET A 376 -25.28 -6.83 -15.86
N ALA A 377 -26.16 -7.82 -16.03
CA ALA A 377 -26.82 -8.15 -17.32
C ALA A 377 -25.79 -8.23 -18.48
N PHE A 378 -24.59 -8.72 -18.17
CA PHE A 378 -23.46 -8.84 -19.10
C PHE A 378 -23.02 -7.52 -19.76
N ALA A 379 -23.43 -6.37 -19.24
CA ALA A 379 -23.12 -5.05 -19.81
C ALA A 379 -21.63 -4.85 -20.18
N PRO A 380 -20.63 -5.30 -19.41
CA PRO A 380 -19.21 -5.14 -19.77
C PRO A 380 -18.79 -5.86 -21.04
N VAL A 381 -19.49 -6.93 -21.44
CA VAL A 381 -19.15 -7.80 -22.59
C VAL A 381 -20.22 -7.83 -23.66
N TRP A 382 -21.36 -7.19 -23.43
CA TRP A 382 -22.49 -7.17 -24.36
C TRP A 382 -22.11 -6.61 -25.73
N GLY A 383 -22.43 -7.35 -26.79
CA GLY A 383 -22.11 -6.98 -28.16
C GLY A 383 -20.62 -7.00 -28.54
N ARG A 384 -19.73 -7.27 -27.58
CA ARG A 384 -18.28 -7.30 -27.83
C ARG A 384 -17.83 -8.66 -28.38
N ARG A 385 -16.78 -8.63 -29.21
CA ARG A 385 -16.07 -9.85 -29.63
C ARG A 385 -15.18 -10.31 -28.46
N VAL A 386 -15.37 -11.53 -27.99
CA VAL A 386 -14.72 -12.10 -26.79
C VAL A 386 -14.07 -13.42 -27.14
N GLY A 387 -12.84 -13.65 -26.66
CA GLY A 387 -12.22 -14.95 -26.52
C GLY A 387 -12.29 -15.37 -25.04
N LEU A 388 -12.62 -16.62 -24.75
CA LEU A 388 -12.73 -17.12 -23.38
C LEU A 388 -11.66 -18.16 -23.09
N VAL A 389 -10.77 -17.89 -22.13
CA VAL A 389 -9.90 -18.93 -21.55
C VAL A 389 -10.72 -19.71 -20.52
N THR A 390 -10.90 -21.00 -20.71
CA THR A 390 -11.75 -21.85 -19.85
C THR A 390 -11.36 -23.33 -19.89
N ASN A 391 -11.81 -24.05 -18.87
CA ASN A 391 -11.71 -25.51 -18.75
C ASN A 391 -12.97 -26.05 -18.07
N GLN A 392 -12.95 -27.30 -17.59
CA GLN A 392 -14.06 -27.96 -16.90
C GLN A 392 -14.58 -27.24 -15.67
N THR A 393 -13.74 -26.38 -15.01
CA THR A 393 -14.11 -25.61 -13.81
C THR A 393 -14.76 -24.27 -14.13
N GLY A 394 -14.76 -23.86 -15.40
CA GLY A 394 -15.38 -22.62 -15.87
C GLY A 394 -16.91 -22.68 -15.85
N ARG A 395 -17.49 -22.80 -14.65
CA ARG A 395 -18.93 -22.94 -14.39
C ARG A 395 -19.36 -22.02 -13.25
N ASP A 396 -20.64 -21.65 -13.25
CA ASP A 396 -21.28 -21.04 -12.09
C ASP A 396 -21.66 -22.11 -11.03
N ARG A 397 -22.37 -21.70 -9.98
CA ARG A 397 -22.79 -22.61 -8.89
C ARG A 397 -23.83 -23.62 -9.30
N GLU A 398 -24.64 -23.29 -10.29
CA GLU A 398 -25.66 -24.17 -10.87
C GLU A 398 -25.03 -25.16 -11.90
N GLY A 399 -23.71 -25.08 -12.10
CA GLY A 399 -22.97 -25.92 -13.04
C GLY A 399 -23.09 -25.48 -14.50
N ARG A 400 -23.71 -24.34 -14.80
CA ARG A 400 -23.84 -23.80 -16.17
C ARG A 400 -22.48 -23.30 -16.64
N ARG A 401 -22.11 -23.59 -17.88
CA ARG A 401 -20.81 -23.21 -18.43
C ARG A 401 -20.72 -21.71 -18.66
N THR A 402 -19.60 -21.12 -18.29
CA THR A 402 -19.32 -19.67 -18.54
C THR A 402 -19.45 -19.31 -20.01
N ALA A 403 -19.04 -20.19 -20.94
CA ALA A 403 -19.18 -19.99 -22.37
C ALA A 403 -20.65 -19.80 -22.80
N ASP A 404 -21.55 -20.62 -22.26
CA ASP A 404 -22.96 -20.58 -22.59
C ASP A 404 -23.64 -19.35 -22.02
N LEU A 405 -23.32 -19.00 -20.77
CA LEU A 405 -23.81 -17.79 -20.10
C LEU A 405 -23.37 -16.50 -20.82
N LEU A 406 -22.11 -16.40 -21.27
CA LEU A 406 -21.63 -15.26 -22.04
C LEU A 406 -22.38 -15.08 -23.36
N ARG A 407 -22.66 -16.18 -24.08
CA ARG A 407 -23.44 -16.15 -25.32
C ARG A 407 -24.88 -15.70 -25.06
N GLN A 408 -25.54 -16.31 -24.07
CA GLN A 408 -26.89 -15.92 -23.64
C GLN A 408 -26.96 -14.44 -23.21
N GLY A 409 -25.92 -13.95 -22.56
CA GLY A 409 -25.76 -12.56 -22.14
C GLY A 409 -25.37 -11.58 -23.25
N GLY A 410 -25.36 -12.01 -24.53
CA GLY A 410 -25.15 -11.13 -25.68
C GLY A 410 -23.69 -10.85 -26.04
N ALA A 411 -22.73 -11.56 -25.46
CA ALA A 411 -21.33 -11.49 -25.88
C ALA A 411 -21.15 -12.24 -27.22
N ARG A 412 -20.38 -11.67 -28.14
CA ARG A 412 -20.00 -12.31 -29.42
C ARG A 412 -18.78 -13.18 -29.19
N LEU A 413 -18.98 -14.35 -28.57
CA LEU A 413 -17.90 -15.28 -28.28
C LEU A 413 -17.34 -15.85 -29.59
N GLN A 414 -16.04 -15.66 -29.84
CA GLN A 414 -15.39 -16.01 -31.11
C GLN A 414 -14.63 -17.34 -31.02
N ALA A 415 -14.01 -17.61 -29.88
CA ALA A 415 -13.19 -18.77 -29.65
C ALA A 415 -13.10 -19.10 -28.17
N LEU A 416 -12.80 -20.38 -27.89
CA LEU A 416 -12.40 -20.87 -26.58
C LEU A 416 -10.90 -21.15 -26.58
N PHE A 417 -10.25 -20.86 -25.45
CA PHE A 417 -8.84 -21.17 -25.23
C PHE A 417 -8.74 -22.14 -24.07
N SER A 418 -8.16 -23.29 -24.31
CA SER A 418 -8.05 -24.34 -23.31
C SER A 418 -6.66 -24.33 -22.68
N PRO A 419 -6.55 -24.19 -21.36
CA PRO A 419 -5.29 -24.36 -20.62
C PRO A 419 -4.92 -25.85 -20.57
N GLU A 420 -3.95 -26.21 -19.76
CA GLU A 420 -3.51 -27.59 -19.51
C GLU A 420 -4.70 -28.51 -19.22
N HIS A 421 -4.62 -29.75 -19.69
CA HIS A 421 -5.66 -30.79 -19.61
C HIS A 421 -6.94 -30.58 -20.46
N GLY A 422 -6.98 -29.58 -21.33
CA GLY A 422 -8.09 -29.35 -22.25
C GLY A 422 -9.37 -28.80 -21.63
N LEU A 423 -10.44 -28.65 -22.42
CA LEU A 423 -11.74 -28.19 -21.95
C LEU A 423 -12.40 -29.13 -20.96
N THR A 424 -12.14 -30.45 -21.08
CA THR A 424 -12.71 -31.48 -20.23
C THR A 424 -11.89 -31.79 -19.00
N GLY A 425 -10.61 -31.32 -18.95
CA GLY A 425 -9.72 -31.61 -17.84
C GLY A 425 -9.19 -33.02 -17.76
N THR A 426 -9.32 -33.83 -18.85
CA THR A 426 -9.01 -35.26 -18.86
C THR A 426 -7.87 -35.65 -19.81
N VAL A 427 -7.30 -34.67 -20.52
CA VAL A 427 -6.26 -34.92 -21.52
C VAL A 427 -4.89 -34.76 -20.88
N GLU A 428 -4.06 -35.81 -20.98
CA GLU A 428 -2.64 -35.75 -20.61
C GLU A 428 -1.80 -35.64 -21.88
N GLY A 429 -0.94 -34.61 -21.99
CA GLY A 429 -0.06 -34.36 -23.11
C GLY A 429 -0.52 -33.25 -24.05
N PRO A 430 0.12 -33.09 -25.22
CA PRO A 430 -0.19 -32.04 -26.19
C PRO A 430 -1.63 -32.08 -26.67
N ILE A 431 -2.32 -30.93 -26.57
CA ILE A 431 -3.74 -30.84 -26.93
C ILE A 431 -3.86 -30.22 -28.32
N ALA A 432 -4.49 -30.93 -29.25
CA ALA A 432 -4.78 -30.42 -30.59
C ALA A 432 -5.92 -29.38 -30.56
N ALA A 433 -5.94 -28.48 -31.54
CA ALA A 433 -7.09 -27.62 -31.79
C ALA A 433 -8.34 -28.48 -32.09
N ALA A 434 -9.47 -28.07 -31.54
CA ALA A 434 -10.74 -28.80 -31.61
C ALA A 434 -11.92 -27.83 -31.83
N THR A 435 -13.11 -28.37 -31.95
CA THR A 435 -14.36 -27.61 -31.91
C THR A 435 -15.15 -28.03 -30.68
N ASP A 436 -15.63 -27.09 -29.90
CA ASP A 436 -16.49 -27.38 -28.76
C ASP A 436 -17.88 -27.85 -29.26
N ALA A 437 -18.22 -29.06 -28.97
CA ALA A 437 -19.44 -29.69 -29.47
C ALA A 437 -20.72 -28.95 -29.02
N ALA A 438 -20.71 -28.30 -27.86
CA ALA A 438 -21.87 -27.63 -27.31
C ALA A 438 -22.08 -26.21 -27.93
N SER A 439 -21.02 -25.50 -28.23
CA SER A 439 -21.11 -24.13 -28.76
C SER A 439 -20.81 -23.99 -30.25
N GLY A 440 -20.18 -25.00 -30.87
CA GLY A 440 -19.68 -24.95 -32.24
C GLY A 440 -18.47 -24.04 -32.43
N LEU A 441 -17.89 -23.54 -31.37
CA LEU A 441 -16.77 -22.59 -31.41
C LEU A 441 -15.41 -23.31 -31.55
N PRO A 442 -14.44 -22.68 -32.24
CA PRO A 442 -13.09 -23.23 -32.28
C PRO A 442 -12.45 -23.18 -30.87
N VAL A 443 -11.75 -24.25 -30.56
CA VAL A 443 -10.98 -24.40 -29.32
C VAL A 443 -9.50 -24.37 -29.67
N HIS A 444 -8.81 -23.35 -29.20
CA HIS A 444 -7.35 -23.25 -29.33
C HIS A 444 -6.69 -23.73 -28.04
N SER A 445 -5.73 -24.65 -28.17
CA SER A 445 -4.94 -25.10 -27.05
C SER A 445 -3.87 -24.04 -26.70
N LEU A 446 -3.80 -23.66 -25.44
CA LEU A 446 -2.66 -22.88 -24.90
C LEU A 446 -1.48 -23.79 -24.52
N TYR A 447 -1.68 -25.12 -24.59
CA TYR A 447 -0.71 -26.19 -24.34
C TYR A 447 -0.63 -27.14 -25.56
N GLY A 448 -0.21 -26.59 -26.72
CA GLY A 448 -0.07 -27.34 -27.96
C GLY A 448 1.40 -27.68 -28.26
N THR A 449 1.79 -27.45 -29.52
CA THR A 449 3.18 -27.62 -30.01
C THR A 449 4.16 -26.56 -29.48
N THR A 450 3.63 -25.48 -28.91
CA THR A 450 4.42 -24.42 -28.23
C THR A 450 3.96 -24.35 -26.78
N LEU A 451 4.90 -24.41 -25.82
CA LEU A 451 4.67 -24.25 -24.38
C LEU A 451 4.49 -22.78 -23.96
N ARG A 452 4.23 -21.87 -24.90
CA ARG A 452 3.97 -20.44 -24.67
C ARG A 452 2.76 -20.02 -25.50
N PRO A 453 1.86 -19.23 -24.91
CA PRO A 453 0.74 -18.64 -25.64
C PRO A 453 1.19 -17.64 -26.68
#